data_15ce3c6e629a91da1733824f9e1ed150
#
_entry.id   15ce3c6e629a91da1733824f9e1ed150
#
_cell.length_a   1.000
_cell.length_b   1.000
_cell.length_c   1.000
_cell.angle_alpha   90.00
_cell.angle_beta   90.00
_cell.angle_gamma   90.00
#
_symmetry.space_group_name_H-M   'P 1'
#
loop_
_entity.id
_entity.type
_entity.pdbx_description
1 polymer ?
#
loop_
_entity_poly.entity_id
_entity_poly.type
_entity_poly.pdbx_seq_one_letter_code
_entity_poly.pdbx_strand_id
1 'polypeptide(L)'
;MDAFFKWYFIVVGGLFLLNLIYKIIRFIKPDGEDWQLHLADDVLDWCLDLYPIRKQKPLLTLVEGKSHLAGEYCFYNNTITIYRNNNVIRRELINTVIHEYFHYYLITSESKSKLYHDQLDQFSLEQHPQEILCNTMGETLTKVYLKNK
;
A
#
# COMPACT_ATOMS: atom_id res chain seq x y z
N MET A 1 45.07 7.05 -25.77
CA MET A 1 44.23 7.37 -24.57
C MET A 1 44.75 6.53 -23.43
N ASP A 2 45.38 7.19 -22.46
CA ASP A 2 46.20 6.54 -21.45
C ASP A 2 45.40 5.63 -20.52
N ALA A 3 46.02 4.55 -20.03
CA ALA A 3 45.41 3.59 -19.10
C ALA A 3 44.80 4.28 -17.88
N PHE A 4 45.40 5.40 -17.45
CA PHE A 4 44.91 6.24 -16.35
C PHE A 4 43.49 6.78 -16.60
N PHE A 5 43.19 7.30 -17.80
CA PHE A 5 41.84 7.80 -18.14
C PHE A 5 40.80 6.69 -18.18
N LYS A 6 41.14 5.50 -18.66
CA LYS A 6 40.23 4.35 -18.64
C LYS A 6 39.85 3.95 -17.21
N TRP A 7 40.83 3.87 -16.31
CA TRP A 7 40.60 3.58 -14.90
C TRP A 7 39.75 4.65 -14.20
N TYR A 8 40.04 5.93 -14.50
CA TYR A 8 39.26 7.04 -13.94
C TYR A 8 37.78 6.93 -14.32
N PHE A 9 37.45 6.68 -15.58
CA PHE A 9 36.05 6.52 -16.02
C PHE A 9 35.38 5.28 -15.41
N ILE A 10 36.10 4.18 -15.23
CA ILE A 10 35.56 2.97 -14.60
C ILE A 10 35.23 3.26 -13.12
N VAL A 11 36.09 3.90 -12.38
CA VAL A 11 35.91 4.20 -10.96
C VAL A 11 34.78 5.23 -10.78
N VAL A 12 34.80 6.32 -11.53
CA VAL A 12 33.77 7.37 -11.44
C VAL A 12 32.40 6.86 -11.89
N GLY A 13 32.34 6.11 -12.99
CA GLY A 13 31.13 5.47 -13.48
C GLY A 13 30.57 4.44 -12.49
N GLY A 14 31.46 3.64 -11.87
CA GLY A 14 31.08 2.69 -10.82
C GLY A 14 30.50 3.36 -9.58
N LEU A 15 31.11 4.44 -9.10
CA LEU A 15 30.61 5.23 -7.96
C LEU A 15 29.26 5.89 -8.27
N PHE A 16 29.09 6.40 -9.49
CA PHE A 16 27.81 6.97 -9.91
C PHE A 16 26.71 5.91 -9.95
N LEU A 17 27.01 4.73 -10.50
CA LEU A 17 26.07 3.61 -10.55
C LEU A 17 25.69 3.12 -9.16
N LEU A 18 26.67 2.99 -8.24
CA LEU A 18 26.41 2.62 -6.85
C LEU A 18 25.53 3.64 -6.13
N ASN A 19 25.78 4.95 -6.35
CA ASN A 19 24.94 6.01 -5.78
C ASN A 19 23.50 5.97 -6.34
N LEU A 20 23.36 5.69 -7.64
CA LEU A 20 22.06 5.54 -8.27
C LEU A 20 21.31 4.32 -7.70
N ILE A 21 21.99 3.17 -7.58
CA ILE A 21 21.43 1.95 -6.97
C ILE A 21 21.06 2.23 -5.51
N TYR A 22 21.92 2.89 -4.74
CA TYR A 22 21.61 3.27 -3.34
C TYR A 22 20.35 4.16 -3.24
N LYS A 23 20.22 5.17 -4.11
CA LYS A 23 19.02 6.03 -4.16
C LYS A 23 17.78 5.25 -4.53
N ILE A 24 17.87 4.31 -5.47
CA ILE A 24 16.76 3.43 -5.87
C ILE A 24 16.37 2.52 -4.69
N ILE A 25 17.35 1.88 -4.03
CA ILE A 25 17.08 1.02 -2.87
C ILE A 25 16.43 1.82 -1.74
N ARG A 26 16.94 3.02 -1.43
CA ARG A 26 16.39 3.91 -0.40
C ARG A 26 14.97 4.40 -0.75
N PHE A 27 14.70 4.62 -2.04
CA PHE A 27 13.34 4.96 -2.50
C PHE A 27 12.37 3.78 -2.36
N ILE A 28 12.86 2.55 -2.59
CA ILE A 28 12.07 1.32 -2.50
C ILE A 28 11.90 0.87 -1.04
N LYS A 29 12.97 1.00 -0.23
CA LYS A 29 13.01 0.65 1.19
C LYS A 29 13.52 1.85 1.99
N PRO A 30 12.65 2.78 2.42
CA PRO A 30 13.06 3.86 3.32
C PRO A 30 13.57 3.30 4.66
N ASP A 31 14.62 3.94 5.21
CA ASP A 31 15.33 3.50 6.40
C ASP A 31 14.41 3.45 7.65
N GLY A 32 14.43 2.32 8.37
CA GLY A 32 13.78 2.14 9.66
C GLY A 32 12.98 0.84 9.76
N GLU A 33 12.98 0.21 10.93
CA GLU A 33 12.25 -1.05 11.19
C GLU A 33 10.74 -0.94 10.97
N ASP A 34 10.17 0.26 11.02
CA ASP A 34 8.73 0.51 10.93
C ASP A 34 8.29 1.42 9.77
N TRP A 35 9.10 1.53 8.70
CA TRP A 35 8.71 2.38 7.57
C TRP A 35 7.35 2.02 6.97
N GLN A 36 6.97 0.73 6.99
CA GLN A 36 5.68 0.28 6.50
C GLN A 36 4.55 0.78 7.39
N LEU A 37 4.72 0.73 8.72
CA LEU A 37 3.72 1.21 9.66
C LEU A 37 3.52 2.73 9.52
N HIS A 38 4.61 3.51 9.52
CA HIS A 38 4.53 4.96 9.36
C HIS A 38 3.90 5.37 8.03
N LEU A 39 4.31 4.71 6.94
CA LEU A 39 3.71 4.99 5.63
C LEU A 39 2.24 4.60 5.57
N ALA A 40 1.88 3.45 6.12
CA ALA A 40 0.50 2.99 6.12
C ALA A 40 -0.42 3.89 6.95
N ASP A 41 0.06 4.38 8.11
CA ASP A 41 -0.69 5.32 8.94
C ASP A 41 -0.84 6.70 8.25
N ASP A 42 0.23 7.22 7.65
CA ASP A 42 0.19 8.46 6.83
C ASP A 42 -0.82 8.37 5.67
N VAL A 43 -0.87 7.22 4.99
CA VAL A 43 -1.80 6.99 3.88
C VAL A 43 -3.24 6.88 4.39
N LEU A 44 -3.43 6.19 5.51
CA LEU A 44 -4.74 6.06 6.14
C LEU A 44 -5.29 7.42 6.59
N ASP A 45 -4.47 8.24 7.22
CA ASP A 45 -4.85 9.59 7.64
C ASP A 45 -5.18 10.47 6.43
N TRP A 46 -4.36 10.41 5.38
CA TRP A 46 -4.64 11.11 4.14
C TRP A 46 -5.98 10.67 3.49
N CYS A 47 -6.32 9.39 3.54
CA CYS A 47 -7.60 8.89 3.05
C CYS A 47 -8.77 9.42 3.90
N LEU A 48 -8.63 9.46 5.23
CA LEU A 48 -9.63 9.99 6.15
C LEU A 48 -9.87 11.50 5.94
N ASP A 49 -8.83 12.25 5.62
CA ASP A 49 -8.93 13.68 5.30
C ASP A 49 -9.63 13.91 3.95
N LEU A 50 -9.33 13.08 2.95
CA LEU A 50 -9.86 13.23 1.60
C LEU A 50 -11.32 12.75 1.48
N TYR A 51 -11.66 11.67 2.16
CA TYR A 51 -12.98 11.03 2.18
C TYR A 51 -13.46 10.82 3.62
N PRO A 52 -13.83 11.89 4.35
CA PRO A 52 -14.20 11.78 5.75
C PRO A 52 -15.48 10.94 5.94
N ILE A 53 -15.47 10.11 6.95
CA ILE A 53 -16.61 9.28 7.35
C ILE A 53 -16.90 9.47 8.84
N ARG A 54 -18.19 9.46 9.23
CA ARG A 54 -18.63 9.55 10.62
C ARG A 54 -18.53 8.21 11.35
N LYS A 55 -17.32 7.61 11.35
CA LYS A 55 -16.98 6.39 12.08
C LYS A 55 -15.66 6.61 12.80
N GLN A 56 -15.42 5.82 13.82
CA GLN A 56 -14.12 5.79 14.47
C GLN A 56 -13.04 5.35 13.46
N LYS A 57 -11.87 6.03 13.44
CA LYS A 57 -10.70 5.60 12.64
C LYS A 57 -10.47 4.10 12.87
N PRO A 58 -10.27 3.30 11.82
CA PRO A 58 -9.99 1.89 11.99
C PRO A 58 -8.62 1.68 12.64
N LEU A 59 -8.50 0.61 13.42
CA LEU A 59 -7.21 0.19 13.93
C LEU A 59 -6.38 -0.35 12.75
N LEU A 60 -5.19 0.21 12.56
CA LEU A 60 -4.24 -0.28 11.57
C LEU A 60 -3.28 -1.28 12.22
N THR A 61 -3.16 -2.46 11.64
CA THR A 61 -2.28 -3.53 12.13
C THR A 61 -1.42 -4.05 10.99
N LEU A 62 -0.12 -4.13 11.19
CA LEU A 62 0.79 -4.78 10.26
C LEU A 62 1.25 -6.11 10.83
N VAL A 63 1.05 -7.18 10.06
CA VAL A 63 1.39 -8.53 10.48
C VAL A 63 2.40 -9.18 9.54
N GLU A 64 3.31 -9.94 10.11
CA GLU A 64 4.17 -10.87 9.40
C GLU A 64 3.36 -12.15 9.17
N GLY A 65 3.26 -12.62 7.95
CA GLY A 65 2.49 -13.84 7.72
C GLY A 65 2.51 -14.32 6.28
N LYS A 66 2.16 -15.59 6.11
CA LYS A 66 1.91 -16.19 4.80
C LYS A 66 0.42 -16.07 4.49
N SER A 67 0.02 -14.94 3.95
CA SER A 67 -1.29 -14.76 3.35
C SER A 67 -1.16 -14.67 1.84
N HIS A 68 -2.19 -15.05 1.11
CA HIS A 68 -2.32 -14.74 -0.32
C HIS A 68 -2.89 -13.32 -0.52
N LEU A 69 -3.40 -12.68 0.54
CA LEU A 69 -3.92 -11.32 0.55
C LEU A 69 -2.80 -10.32 0.83
N ALA A 70 -2.94 -9.12 0.30
CA ALA A 70 -2.07 -7.99 0.62
C ALA A 70 -2.55 -7.26 1.88
N GLY A 71 -3.86 -7.17 2.08
CA GLY A 71 -4.53 -6.61 3.24
C GLY A 71 -5.93 -7.18 3.41
N GLU A 72 -6.61 -6.77 4.46
CA GLU A 72 -8.02 -7.04 4.73
C GLU A 72 -8.62 -6.02 5.68
N TYR A 73 -9.88 -5.67 5.48
CA TYR A 73 -10.68 -4.90 6.42
C TYR A 73 -11.69 -5.81 7.14
N CYS A 74 -11.67 -5.82 8.46
CA CYS A 74 -12.66 -6.50 9.28
C CYS A 74 -13.66 -5.49 9.88
N PHE A 75 -14.92 -5.59 9.47
CA PHE A 75 -16.00 -4.71 9.97
C PHE A 75 -16.25 -4.87 11.47
N TYR A 76 -16.23 -6.10 11.97
CA TYR A 76 -16.65 -6.40 13.36
C TYR A 76 -15.73 -5.83 14.43
N ASN A 77 -14.42 -5.80 14.17
CA ASN A 77 -13.44 -5.21 15.07
C ASN A 77 -12.91 -3.87 14.59
N ASN A 78 -13.41 -3.36 13.46
CA ASN A 78 -13.00 -2.12 12.81
C ASN A 78 -11.46 -2.04 12.61
N THR A 79 -10.89 -3.10 12.02
CA THR A 79 -9.43 -3.22 11.85
C THR A 79 -9.09 -3.37 10.38
N ILE A 80 -8.07 -2.63 9.93
CA ILE A 80 -7.34 -2.85 8.67
C ILE A 80 -6.06 -3.62 9.00
N THR A 81 -5.93 -4.80 8.45
CA THR A 81 -4.72 -5.64 8.57
C THR A 81 -3.94 -5.59 7.28
N ILE A 82 -2.65 -5.28 7.35
CA ILE A 82 -1.72 -5.25 6.21
C ILE A 82 -0.69 -6.37 6.38
N TYR A 83 -0.53 -7.20 5.36
CA TYR A 83 0.42 -8.31 5.35
C TYR A 83 1.76 -7.82 4.79
N ARG A 84 2.77 -7.65 5.67
CA ARG A 84 4.08 -7.03 5.37
C ARG A 84 4.78 -7.68 4.19
N ASN A 85 4.77 -9.02 4.12
CA ASN A 85 5.47 -9.78 3.10
C ASN A 85 4.91 -9.57 1.68
N ASN A 86 3.66 -9.13 1.56
CA ASN A 86 3.00 -8.85 0.28
C ASN A 86 3.02 -7.35 -0.06
N ASN A 87 3.63 -6.52 0.81
CA ASN A 87 3.70 -5.06 0.67
C ASN A 87 5.14 -4.56 0.82
N VAL A 88 6.08 -5.23 0.17
CA VAL A 88 7.52 -4.92 0.26
C VAL A 88 7.92 -3.67 -0.52
N ILE A 89 7.09 -3.23 -1.47
CA ILE A 89 7.29 -2.04 -2.28
C ILE A 89 6.37 -0.93 -1.78
N ARG A 90 6.91 0.28 -1.65
CA ARG A 90 6.16 1.45 -1.18
C ARG A 90 4.84 1.66 -1.91
N ARG A 91 4.84 1.53 -3.24
CA ARG A 91 3.65 1.71 -4.07
C ARG A 91 2.57 0.67 -3.78
N GLU A 92 2.96 -0.58 -3.57
CA GLU A 92 2.04 -1.68 -3.24
C GLU A 92 1.39 -1.44 -1.89
N LEU A 93 2.19 -1.06 -0.88
CA LEU A 93 1.67 -0.72 0.44
C LEU A 93 0.65 0.42 0.39
N ILE A 94 0.94 1.50 -0.32
CA ILE A 94 0.01 2.63 -0.50
C ILE A 94 -1.29 2.15 -1.14
N ASN A 95 -1.20 1.37 -2.22
CA ASN A 95 -2.35 0.83 -2.92
C ASN A 95 -3.21 -0.05 -2.00
N THR A 96 -2.59 -0.95 -1.25
CA THR A 96 -3.27 -1.84 -0.32
C THR A 96 -4.00 -1.05 0.78
N VAL A 97 -3.33 -0.07 1.41
CA VAL A 97 -3.98 0.74 2.46
C VAL A 97 -5.18 1.51 1.91
N ILE A 98 -5.08 2.09 0.72
CA ILE A 98 -6.20 2.79 0.07
C ILE A 98 -7.33 1.81 -0.25
N HIS A 99 -7.03 0.63 -0.78
CA HIS A 99 -7.99 -0.42 -1.08
C HIS A 99 -8.80 -0.81 0.18
N GLU A 100 -8.11 -1.13 1.27
CA GLU A 100 -8.75 -1.53 2.54
C GLU A 100 -9.50 -0.37 3.19
N TYR A 101 -9.03 0.87 3.02
CA TYR A 101 -9.76 2.06 3.43
C TYR A 101 -11.13 2.16 2.72
N PHE A 102 -11.19 1.81 1.42
CA PHE A 102 -12.47 1.84 0.71
C PHE A 102 -13.43 0.73 1.15
N HIS A 103 -12.96 -0.43 1.58
CA HIS A 103 -13.80 -1.39 2.27
C HIS A 103 -14.37 -0.81 3.57
N TYR A 104 -13.54 -0.18 4.41
CA TYR A 104 -13.98 0.52 5.61
C TYR A 104 -14.99 1.63 5.28
N TYR A 105 -14.77 2.40 4.21
CA TYR A 105 -15.66 3.48 3.77
C TYR A 105 -17.04 2.98 3.31
N LEU A 106 -17.08 1.87 2.60
CA LEU A 106 -18.29 1.31 2.00
C LEU A 106 -19.10 0.43 2.98
N ILE A 107 -18.42 -0.37 3.81
CA ILE A 107 -19.05 -1.28 4.77
C ILE A 107 -19.34 -0.52 6.07
N THR A 108 -20.47 0.17 6.09
CA THR A 108 -20.88 1.04 7.21
C THR A 108 -21.86 0.41 8.18
N SER A 109 -22.35 -0.81 7.92
CA SER A 109 -23.30 -1.53 8.73
C SER A 109 -23.14 -3.04 8.60
N GLU A 110 -23.65 -3.80 9.55
CA GLU A 110 -23.64 -5.26 9.53
C GLU A 110 -24.37 -5.83 8.30
N SER A 111 -25.47 -5.21 7.88
CA SER A 111 -26.18 -5.62 6.67
C SER A 111 -25.32 -5.47 5.40
N LYS A 112 -24.52 -4.41 5.32
CA LYS A 112 -23.57 -4.22 4.20
C LYS A 112 -22.41 -5.21 4.26
N SER A 113 -21.91 -5.51 5.47
CA SER A 113 -20.89 -6.54 5.66
C SER A 113 -21.41 -7.91 5.24
N LYS A 114 -22.62 -8.26 5.65
CA LYS A 114 -23.26 -9.51 5.24
C LYS A 114 -23.46 -9.56 3.73
N LEU A 115 -23.97 -8.49 3.12
CA LEU A 115 -24.14 -8.41 1.66
C LEU A 115 -22.82 -8.62 0.91
N TYR A 116 -21.74 -8.03 1.39
CA TYR A 116 -20.40 -8.23 0.82
C TYR A 116 -20.00 -9.71 0.87
N HIS A 117 -20.16 -10.39 2.01
CA HIS A 117 -19.83 -11.80 2.14
C HIS A 117 -20.74 -12.71 1.31
N ASP A 118 -22.06 -12.42 1.28
CA ASP A 118 -23.02 -13.17 0.46
C ASP A 118 -22.68 -13.05 -1.04
N GLN A 119 -22.11 -11.93 -1.46
CA GLN A 119 -21.65 -11.73 -2.84
C GLN A 119 -20.35 -12.44 -3.16
N LEU A 120 -19.44 -12.65 -2.19
CA LEU A 120 -18.21 -13.44 -2.39
C LEU A 120 -18.52 -14.90 -2.76
N ASP A 121 -19.67 -15.44 -2.34
CA ASP A 121 -20.10 -16.77 -2.72
C ASP A 121 -20.62 -16.84 -4.18
N GLN A 122 -20.98 -15.69 -4.77
CA GLN A 122 -21.57 -15.59 -6.10
C GLN A 122 -20.59 -15.11 -7.17
N PHE A 123 -19.60 -14.30 -6.78
CA PHE A 123 -18.62 -13.69 -7.67
C PHE A 123 -17.21 -14.10 -7.26
N SER A 124 -16.32 -14.25 -8.23
CA SER A 124 -14.87 -14.24 -7.93
C SER A 124 -14.47 -12.87 -7.40
N LEU A 125 -13.36 -12.76 -6.66
CA LEU A 125 -12.84 -11.47 -6.20
C LEU A 125 -12.67 -10.46 -7.35
N GLU A 126 -12.22 -10.92 -8.53
CA GLU A 126 -12.04 -10.07 -9.72
C GLU A 126 -13.36 -9.53 -10.29
N GLN A 127 -14.47 -10.21 -10.05
CA GLN A 127 -15.80 -9.86 -10.56
C GLN A 127 -16.70 -9.23 -9.49
N HIS A 128 -16.26 -9.23 -8.23
CA HIS A 128 -17.02 -8.66 -7.13
C HIS A 128 -17.10 -7.13 -7.28
N PRO A 129 -18.33 -6.52 -7.33
CA PRO A 129 -18.48 -5.09 -7.62
C PRO A 129 -17.72 -4.16 -6.66
N GLN A 130 -17.69 -4.52 -5.38
CA GLN A 130 -16.98 -3.74 -4.36
C GLN A 130 -15.47 -3.86 -4.51
N GLU A 131 -14.95 -5.05 -4.84
CA GLU A 131 -13.53 -5.27 -5.10
C GLU A 131 -13.05 -4.48 -6.33
N ILE A 132 -13.84 -4.47 -7.40
CA ILE A 132 -13.55 -3.66 -8.60
C ILE A 132 -13.45 -2.18 -8.24
N LEU A 133 -14.37 -1.68 -7.40
CA LEU A 133 -14.33 -0.30 -6.94
C LEU A 133 -13.11 -0.02 -6.06
N CYS A 134 -12.84 -0.86 -5.05
CA CYS A 134 -11.70 -0.71 -4.15
C CYS A 134 -10.37 -0.76 -4.92
N ASN A 135 -10.23 -1.67 -5.88
CA ASN A 135 -9.05 -1.77 -6.76
C ASN A 135 -8.87 -0.51 -7.61
N THR A 136 -9.95 -0.02 -8.24
CA THR A 136 -9.92 1.20 -9.07
C THR A 136 -9.52 2.41 -8.25
N MET A 137 -10.07 2.56 -7.04
CA MET A 137 -9.72 3.66 -6.14
C MET A 137 -8.28 3.52 -5.62
N GLY A 138 -7.85 2.31 -5.25
CA GLY A 138 -6.48 2.02 -4.87
C GLY A 138 -5.47 2.47 -5.92
N GLU A 139 -5.64 2.02 -7.17
CA GLU A 139 -4.76 2.38 -8.28
C GLU A 139 -4.76 3.87 -8.59
N THR A 140 -5.93 4.49 -8.62
CA THR A 140 -6.09 5.91 -8.99
C THR A 140 -5.49 6.81 -7.93
N LEU A 141 -5.85 6.59 -6.67
CA LEU A 141 -5.42 7.44 -5.56
C LEU A 141 -3.96 7.21 -5.17
N THR A 142 -3.40 6.02 -5.40
CA THR A 142 -1.96 5.79 -5.27
C THR A 142 -1.16 6.75 -6.16
N LYS A 143 -1.58 6.95 -7.40
CA LYS A 143 -0.92 7.91 -8.32
C LYS A 143 -1.03 9.35 -7.81
N VAL A 144 -2.19 9.71 -7.25
CA VAL A 144 -2.42 11.05 -6.67
C VAL A 144 -1.56 11.26 -5.43
N TYR A 145 -1.53 10.29 -4.51
CA TYR A 145 -0.71 10.35 -3.29
C TYR A 145 0.78 10.52 -3.62
N LEU A 146 1.31 9.67 -4.51
CA LEU A 146 2.72 9.71 -4.92
C LEU A 146 3.13 10.99 -5.65
N LYS A 147 2.18 11.70 -6.28
CA LYS A 147 2.45 12.98 -6.95
C LYS A 147 2.49 14.15 -5.97
N ASN A 148 1.81 14.04 -4.85
CA ASN A 148 1.64 15.14 -3.88
C ASN A 148 2.57 15.04 -2.67
N LYS A 149 3.35 13.96 -2.56
CA LYS A 149 4.36 13.72 -1.51
C LYS A 149 5.77 13.65 -2.10
#